data_a19468536be1b9ebc7679758d05f4a35
#
_entry.id   a19468536be1b9ebc7679758d05f4a35
#
_cell.length_a   1.000
_cell.length_b   1.000
_cell.length_c   1.000
_cell.angle_alpha   90.00
_cell.angle_beta   90.00
_cell.angle_gamma   90.00
#
_symmetry.space_group_name_H-M   'P 1'
#
loop_
_entity.id
_entity.type
_entity.pdbx_description
1 polymer ?
#
loop_
_entity_poly.entity_id
_entity_poly.type
_entity_poly.pdbx_seq_one_letter_code
_entity_poly.pdbx_strand_id
1 'polypeptide(L)'
;VPQANAYVVERLGGYKETWGVGLHFKTPFLDRIARKVSLKEKVVDFAPQAAITKDNVTIQIDTIVFFQITDPKKYAYGVEAPLSAIENLTATTLRNIIGDLELDETLTSRETINSKMRSILDIATDEWGIKVNRVELKNIMPPKAIQDAMEKQMKAERERREAILRAEGEKKSTILVAEGEKESVILEAEANKQAAILNAEAEKQKRIKEAEGQAEAIRTVQKATAEGIKMIKEADADETVLTMKSLEAFAKAADGQATKIIIPSDIQGIAGLTKTISEIARPDGSNKNTTK
;
A
#
# COMPACT_ATOMS: atom_id res chain seq x y z
N VAL A 1 -57.41 21.54 -17.78
CA VAL A 1 -56.03 21.57 -18.22
C VAL A 1 -55.28 20.47 -17.43
N PRO A 2 -54.57 19.55 -18.10
CA PRO A 2 -53.78 18.54 -17.44
C PRO A 2 -52.60 19.13 -16.64
N GLN A 3 -52.08 18.36 -15.68
CA GLN A 3 -50.92 18.75 -14.89
C GLN A 3 -49.70 19.03 -15.77
N ALA A 4 -48.90 20.04 -15.41
CA ALA A 4 -47.72 20.50 -16.15
C ALA A 4 -48.01 20.99 -17.57
N ASN A 5 -49.23 21.48 -17.83
CA ASN A 5 -49.58 22.17 -19.06
C ASN A 5 -50.24 23.53 -18.73
N ALA A 6 -50.12 24.47 -19.63
CA ALA A 6 -50.81 25.73 -19.60
C ALA A 6 -51.43 26.02 -20.97
N TYR A 7 -52.64 26.57 -20.99
CA TYR A 7 -53.31 26.94 -22.22
C TYR A 7 -53.47 28.47 -22.30
N VAL A 8 -52.94 29.03 -23.37
CA VAL A 8 -53.09 30.45 -23.67
C VAL A 8 -54.42 30.66 -24.41
N VAL A 9 -55.30 31.48 -23.83
CA VAL A 9 -56.65 31.70 -24.33
C VAL A 9 -56.78 33.14 -24.89
N GLU A 10 -57.28 33.19 -26.09
CA GLU A 10 -57.63 34.43 -26.80
C GLU A 10 -59.15 34.62 -26.82
N ARG A 11 -59.55 35.86 -26.73
CA ARG A 11 -60.91 36.29 -26.96
C ARG A 11 -60.94 37.34 -28.11
N LEU A 12 -61.65 37.05 -29.20
CA LEU A 12 -61.75 37.87 -30.38
C LEU A 12 -60.38 38.37 -30.92
N GLY A 13 -59.35 37.47 -30.87
CA GLY A 13 -58.01 37.81 -31.34
C GLY A 13 -57.07 38.46 -30.32
N GLY A 14 -57.58 38.87 -29.14
CA GLY A 14 -56.74 39.41 -28.04
C GLY A 14 -56.46 38.40 -26.97
N TYR A 15 -55.31 38.53 -26.33
CA TYR A 15 -54.97 37.70 -25.14
C TYR A 15 -55.98 37.98 -24.01
N LYS A 16 -56.61 36.92 -23.48
CA LYS A 16 -57.52 37.03 -22.34
C LYS A 16 -56.82 36.59 -21.04
N GLU A 17 -56.43 35.34 -20.97
CA GLU A 17 -55.84 34.74 -19.77
C GLU A 17 -55.07 33.46 -20.12
N THR A 18 -54.23 33.03 -19.19
CA THR A 18 -53.56 31.72 -19.27
C THR A 18 -54.19 30.76 -18.28
N TRP A 19 -54.73 29.64 -18.76
CA TRP A 19 -55.30 28.59 -17.92
C TRP A 19 -54.22 27.68 -17.39
N GLY A 20 -54.09 27.68 -16.07
CA GLY A 20 -53.29 26.70 -15.33
C GLY A 20 -54.00 25.36 -15.21
N VAL A 21 -53.44 24.48 -14.35
CA VAL A 21 -53.99 23.16 -14.05
C VAL A 21 -55.40 23.28 -13.45
N GLY A 22 -56.33 22.46 -13.91
CA GLY A 22 -57.67 22.35 -13.36
C GLY A 22 -58.78 22.47 -14.43
N LEU A 23 -60.01 22.62 -13.90
CA LEU A 23 -61.21 22.75 -14.72
C LEU A 23 -61.39 24.23 -15.10
N HIS A 24 -61.53 24.52 -16.39
CA HIS A 24 -61.78 25.84 -16.93
C HIS A 24 -62.96 25.79 -17.91
N PHE A 25 -63.78 26.81 -17.92
CA PHE A 25 -64.91 26.90 -18.82
C PHE A 25 -64.58 27.85 -19.99
N LYS A 26 -64.76 27.31 -21.19
CA LYS A 26 -64.58 28.04 -22.45
C LYS A 26 -65.90 28.59 -22.92
N THR A 27 -65.98 29.89 -23.21
CA THR A 27 -67.17 30.48 -23.87
C THR A 27 -67.15 30.09 -25.36
N PRO A 28 -68.15 29.34 -25.83
CA PRO A 28 -68.20 28.94 -27.24
C PRO A 28 -68.30 30.24 -28.12
N PHE A 29 -67.71 30.22 -29.28
CA PHE A 29 -67.62 31.26 -30.30
C PHE A 29 -66.72 32.46 -29.91
N LEU A 30 -66.53 32.81 -28.64
CA LEU A 30 -65.74 33.96 -28.21
C LEU A 30 -64.34 33.63 -27.83
N ASP A 31 -64.12 32.50 -27.08
CA ASP A 31 -62.83 32.10 -26.56
C ASP A 31 -62.17 31.03 -27.47
N ARG A 32 -60.95 31.27 -27.84
CA ARG A 32 -60.10 30.33 -28.62
C ARG A 32 -58.85 29.97 -27.82
N ILE A 33 -58.47 28.72 -27.82
CA ILE A 33 -57.15 28.27 -27.31
C ILE A 33 -56.13 28.55 -28.41
N ALA A 34 -55.31 29.57 -28.21
CA ALA A 34 -54.25 29.94 -29.15
C ALA A 34 -53.11 28.97 -29.16
N ARG A 35 -52.61 28.58 -27.98
CA ARG A 35 -51.49 27.64 -27.85
C ARG A 35 -51.62 26.79 -26.59
N LYS A 36 -51.31 25.50 -26.75
CA LYS A 36 -51.15 24.56 -25.64
C LYS A 36 -49.65 24.42 -25.34
N VAL A 37 -49.24 24.76 -24.13
CA VAL A 37 -47.82 24.82 -23.73
C VAL A 37 -47.58 23.80 -22.66
N SER A 38 -46.56 22.93 -22.84
CA SER A 38 -46.10 22.04 -21.82
C SER A 38 -45.02 22.74 -20.97
N LEU A 39 -45.21 22.76 -19.66
CA LEU A 39 -44.28 23.34 -18.68
C LEU A 39 -43.20 22.38 -18.25
N LYS A 40 -43.23 21.15 -18.80
CA LYS A 40 -42.19 20.18 -18.55
C LYS A 40 -40.91 20.58 -19.26
N GLU A 41 -39.76 20.16 -18.69
CA GLU A 41 -38.48 20.33 -19.37
C GLU A 41 -38.51 19.61 -20.72
N LYS A 42 -38.00 20.28 -21.72
CA LYS A 42 -37.87 19.81 -23.09
C LYS A 42 -36.38 19.71 -23.43
N VAL A 43 -36.07 18.69 -24.22
CA VAL A 43 -34.72 18.48 -24.76
C VAL A 43 -34.81 18.65 -26.28
N VAL A 44 -33.93 19.47 -26.81
CA VAL A 44 -33.81 19.65 -28.27
C VAL A 44 -32.38 19.41 -28.67
N ASP A 45 -32.20 18.50 -29.61
CA ASP A 45 -30.92 18.19 -30.25
C ASP A 45 -30.85 18.99 -31.55
N PHE A 46 -29.87 19.89 -31.64
CA PHE A 46 -29.70 20.73 -32.83
C PHE A 46 -28.67 20.06 -33.77
N ALA A 47 -28.89 20.26 -35.07
CA ALA A 47 -27.99 19.75 -36.09
C ALA A 47 -26.57 20.30 -35.92
N PRO A 48 -25.53 19.56 -36.39
CA PRO A 48 -24.14 20.01 -36.30
C PRO A 48 -23.94 21.40 -36.89
N GLN A 49 -23.34 22.29 -36.09
CA GLN A 49 -23.02 23.65 -36.49
C GLN A 49 -21.52 23.79 -36.78
N ALA A 50 -21.18 24.40 -37.90
CA ALA A 50 -19.80 24.72 -38.24
C ALA A 50 -19.34 25.95 -37.45
N ALA A 51 -18.20 25.81 -36.76
CA ALA A 51 -17.51 26.89 -36.08
C ALA A 51 -16.03 26.90 -36.46
N ILE A 52 -15.40 28.05 -36.39
CA ILE A 52 -13.96 28.22 -36.70
C ILE A 52 -13.28 28.59 -35.37
N THR A 53 -12.28 27.83 -34.98
CA THR A 53 -11.51 28.10 -33.77
C THR A 53 -10.50 29.24 -34.00
N LYS A 54 -9.89 29.73 -32.92
CA LYS A 54 -8.88 30.79 -32.96
C LYS A 54 -7.66 30.44 -33.80
N ASP A 55 -7.28 29.15 -33.80
CA ASP A 55 -6.20 28.58 -34.62
C ASP A 55 -6.63 28.24 -36.07
N ASN A 56 -7.78 28.78 -36.50
CA ASN A 56 -8.31 28.70 -37.86
C ASN A 56 -8.68 27.28 -38.32
N VAL A 57 -9.07 26.41 -37.40
CA VAL A 57 -9.59 25.09 -37.71
C VAL A 57 -11.11 25.11 -37.75
N THR A 58 -11.70 24.64 -38.87
CA THR A 58 -13.16 24.50 -38.99
C THR A 58 -13.59 23.19 -38.32
N ILE A 59 -14.43 23.28 -37.30
CA ILE A 59 -14.98 22.13 -36.58
C ILE A 59 -16.48 22.06 -36.70
N GLN A 60 -17.06 20.88 -36.56
CA GLN A 60 -18.52 20.71 -36.48
C GLN A 60 -18.87 20.28 -35.05
N ILE A 61 -19.87 20.95 -34.46
CA ILE A 61 -20.27 20.74 -33.08
C ILE A 61 -21.78 20.55 -33.00
N ASP A 62 -22.17 19.44 -32.37
CA ASP A 62 -23.57 19.14 -32.05
C ASP A 62 -23.86 19.68 -30.64
N THR A 63 -25.04 20.29 -30.50
CA THR A 63 -25.47 20.91 -29.23
C THR A 63 -26.84 20.44 -28.81
N ILE A 64 -26.97 20.08 -27.54
CA ILE A 64 -28.25 19.72 -26.90
C ILE A 64 -28.61 20.80 -25.89
N VAL A 65 -29.83 21.30 -26.00
CA VAL A 65 -30.35 22.33 -25.09
C VAL A 65 -31.53 21.77 -24.29
N PHE A 66 -31.42 21.88 -22.96
CA PHE A 66 -32.48 21.56 -22.02
C PHE A 66 -33.12 22.82 -21.53
N PHE A 67 -34.42 22.99 -21.81
CA PHE A 67 -35.15 24.18 -21.43
C PHE A 67 -36.56 23.87 -20.97
N GLN A 68 -37.13 24.75 -20.20
CA GLN A 68 -38.51 24.71 -19.78
C GLN A 68 -39.19 26.04 -20.03
N ILE A 69 -40.51 26.02 -20.25
CA ILE A 69 -41.30 27.22 -20.46
C ILE A 69 -41.79 27.68 -19.09
N THR A 70 -41.39 28.89 -18.69
CA THR A 70 -41.76 29.53 -17.42
C THR A 70 -42.97 30.44 -17.58
N ASP A 71 -43.05 31.19 -18.68
CA ASP A 71 -44.19 32.10 -18.99
C ASP A 71 -44.84 31.69 -20.32
N PRO A 72 -46.02 31.00 -20.28
CA PRO A 72 -46.73 30.61 -21.48
C PRO A 72 -47.21 31.78 -22.35
N LYS A 73 -47.46 32.95 -21.77
CA LYS A 73 -47.88 34.14 -22.51
C LYS A 73 -46.71 34.69 -23.33
N LYS A 74 -45.57 34.92 -22.71
CA LYS A 74 -44.35 35.36 -23.41
C LYS A 74 -43.94 34.36 -24.50
N TYR A 75 -44.01 33.03 -24.20
CA TYR A 75 -43.74 32.01 -25.18
C TYR A 75 -44.66 32.01 -26.40
N ALA A 76 -45.94 32.37 -26.21
CA ALA A 76 -46.89 32.38 -27.30
C ALA A 76 -46.79 33.64 -28.21
N TYR A 77 -46.43 34.78 -27.62
CA TYR A 77 -46.48 36.07 -28.31
C TYR A 77 -45.11 36.80 -28.39
N GLY A 78 -44.10 36.37 -27.66
CA GLY A 78 -42.79 37.02 -27.64
C GLY A 78 -41.97 36.75 -28.90
N VAL A 79 -42.14 35.57 -29.51
CA VAL A 79 -41.41 35.18 -30.72
C VAL A 79 -42.27 34.22 -31.56
N GLU A 80 -42.24 34.37 -32.88
CA GLU A 80 -43.05 33.58 -33.79
C GLU A 80 -42.68 32.09 -33.78
N ALA A 81 -41.36 31.80 -33.85
CA ALA A 81 -40.81 30.45 -33.88
C ALA A 81 -39.76 30.24 -32.78
N PRO A 82 -40.17 29.97 -31.51
CA PRO A 82 -39.25 29.89 -30.37
C PRO A 82 -38.10 28.92 -30.54
N LEU A 83 -38.36 27.72 -31.11
CA LEU A 83 -37.35 26.68 -31.29
C LEU A 83 -36.29 27.12 -32.30
N SER A 84 -36.68 27.67 -33.44
CA SER A 84 -35.74 28.18 -34.44
C SER A 84 -34.96 29.41 -33.94
N ALA A 85 -35.57 30.23 -33.08
CA ALA A 85 -34.89 31.33 -32.43
C ALA A 85 -33.79 30.84 -31.47
N ILE A 86 -34.09 29.86 -30.65
CA ILE A 86 -33.10 29.22 -29.76
C ILE A 86 -31.98 28.56 -30.57
N GLU A 87 -32.31 27.85 -31.65
CA GLU A 87 -31.33 27.21 -32.54
C GLU A 87 -30.33 28.22 -33.11
N ASN A 88 -30.84 29.30 -33.72
CA ASN A 88 -30.00 30.35 -34.30
C ASN A 88 -29.17 31.10 -33.24
N LEU A 89 -29.76 31.35 -32.09
CA LEU A 89 -29.05 31.98 -30.97
C LEU A 89 -27.95 31.04 -30.41
N THR A 90 -28.25 29.75 -30.28
CA THR A 90 -27.28 28.74 -29.88
C THR A 90 -26.12 28.67 -30.88
N ALA A 91 -26.41 28.60 -32.18
CA ALA A 91 -25.39 28.53 -33.23
C ALA A 91 -24.49 29.78 -33.25
N THR A 92 -25.08 30.99 -33.06
CA THR A 92 -24.32 32.25 -33.05
C THR A 92 -23.44 32.36 -31.78
N THR A 93 -24.02 32.04 -30.64
CA THR A 93 -23.30 32.06 -29.36
C THR A 93 -22.16 31.04 -29.34
N LEU A 94 -22.42 29.82 -29.83
CA LEU A 94 -21.41 28.79 -29.98
C LEU A 94 -20.24 29.25 -30.84
N ARG A 95 -20.55 29.84 -32.02
CA ARG A 95 -19.51 30.34 -32.93
C ARG A 95 -18.66 31.44 -32.30
N ASN A 96 -19.24 32.31 -31.52
CA ASN A 96 -18.52 33.38 -30.83
C ASN A 96 -17.59 32.79 -29.76
N ILE A 97 -18.09 31.86 -28.89
CA ILE A 97 -17.30 31.24 -27.83
C ILE A 97 -16.14 30.43 -28.41
N ILE A 98 -16.40 29.63 -29.44
CA ILE A 98 -15.39 28.78 -30.09
C ILE A 98 -14.35 29.64 -30.85
N GLY A 99 -14.75 30.76 -31.42
CA GLY A 99 -13.82 31.66 -32.11
C GLY A 99 -12.76 32.29 -31.21
N ASP A 100 -13.00 32.32 -29.91
CA ASP A 100 -12.05 32.81 -28.90
C ASP A 100 -11.11 31.72 -28.36
N LEU A 101 -11.38 30.45 -28.65
CA LEU A 101 -10.66 29.28 -28.12
C LEU A 101 -9.86 28.57 -29.18
N GLU A 102 -8.71 27.99 -28.79
CA GLU A 102 -7.96 27.08 -29.61
C GLU A 102 -8.64 25.70 -29.65
N LEU A 103 -8.28 24.84 -30.64
CA LEU A 103 -8.90 23.53 -30.80
C LEU A 103 -8.72 22.66 -29.55
N ASP A 104 -7.53 22.61 -28.99
CA ASP A 104 -7.22 21.83 -27.81
C ASP A 104 -8.00 22.32 -26.56
N GLU A 105 -8.16 23.65 -26.43
CA GLU A 105 -8.98 24.26 -25.38
C GLU A 105 -10.45 23.90 -25.56
N THR A 106 -10.95 23.91 -26.80
CA THR A 106 -12.32 23.52 -27.10
C THR A 106 -12.63 22.07 -26.74
N LEU A 107 -11.68 21.18 -26.92
CA LEU A 107 -11.83 19.75 -26.58
C LEU A 107 -11.76 19.49 -25.07
N THR A 108 -10.96 20.25 -24.33
CA THR A 108 -10.70 20.04 -22.90
C THR A 108 -11.63 20.85 -21.99
N SER A 109 -12.09 22.02 -22.43
CA SER A 109 -12.84 22.97 -21.59
C SER A 109 -14.35 22.95 -21.82
N ARG A 110 -14.93 21.80 -22.17
CA ARG A 110 -16.36 21.64 -22.48
C ARG A 110 -17.27 22.20 -21.39
N GLU A 111 -16.97 21.99 -20.13
CA GLU A 111 -17.77 22.46 -19.00
C GLU A 111 -17.83 24.00 -18.95
N THR A 112 -16.70 24.65 -19.20
CA THR A 112 -16.63 26.12 -19.27
C THR A 112 -17.46 26.67 -20.44
N ILE A 113 -17.39 26.01 -21.60
CA ILE A 113 -18.19 26.40 -22.79
C ILE A 113 -19.68 26.22 -22.49
N ASN A 114 -20.10 25.06 -21.96
CA ASN A 114 -21.48 24.77 -21.59
C ASN A 114 -22.04 25.81 -20.61
N SER A 115 -21.25 26.18 -19.60
CA SER A 115 -21.63 27.18 -18.60
C SER A 115 -21.79 28.58 -19.20
N LYS A 116 -20.86 29.03 -20.05
CA LYS A 116 -20.94 30.29 -20.77
C LYS A 116 -22.14 30.32 -21.71
N MET A 117 -22.34 29.27 -22.50
CA MET A 117 -23.49 29.15 -23.39
C MET A 117 -24.82 29.24 -22.63
N ARG A 118 -24.94 28.46 -21.55
CA ARG A 118 -26.14 28.48 -20.70
C ARG A 118 -26.42 29.88 -20.20
N SER A 119 -25.43 30.60 -19.68
CA SER A 119 -25.62 31.96 -19.14
C SER A 119 -26.10 32.94 -20.19
N ILE A 120 -25.53 32.92 -21.38
CA ILE A 120 -25.91 33.83 -22.48
C ILE A 120 -27.31 33.48 -23.01
N LEU A 121 -27.58 32.18 -23.21
CA LEU A 121 -28.87 31.71 -23.71
C LEU A 121 -30.00 32.00 -22.73
N ASP A 122 -29.80 31.75 -21.43
CA ASP A 122 -30.80 31.97 -20.38
C ASP A 122 -31.24 33.44 -20.32
N ILE A 123 -30.28 34.37 -20.35
CA ILE A 123 -30.57 35.82 -20.38
C ILE A 123 -31.39 36.21 -21.63
N ALA A 124 -30.98 35.71 -22.78
CA ALA A 124 -31.63 36.07 -24.04
C ALA A 124 -33.04 35.46 -24.20
N THR A 125 -33.24 34.23 -23.66
CA THR A 125 -34.53 33.54 -23.80
C THR A 125 -35.55 33.87 -22.72
N ASP A 126 -35.16 34.57 -21.65
CA ASP A 126 -36.08 35.01 -20.59
C ASP A 126 -37.16 35.97 -21.11
N GLU A 127 -36.83 36.82 -22.11
CA GLU A 127 -37.78 37.67 -22.77
C GLU A 127 -38.91 36.88 -23.49
N TRP A 128 -38.61 35.65 -23.91
CA TRP A 128 -39.55 34.74 -24.55
C TRP A 128 -40.27 33.81 -23.56
N GLY A 129 -40.01 33.98 -22.25
CA GLY A 129 -40.57 33.13 -21.21
C GLY A 129 -40.03 31.69 -21.23
N ILE A 130 -38.80 31.53 -21.68
CA ILE A 130 -38.10 30.27 -21.74
C ILE A 130 -36.91 30.34 -20.82
N LYS A 131 -36.77 29.34 -19.96
CA LYS A 131 -35.61 29.17 -19.09
C LYS A 131 -34.74 28.04 -19.60
N VAL A 132 -33.46 28.33 -19.86
CA VAL A 132 -32.47 27.35 -20.25
C VAL A 132 -31.83 26.78 -19.00
N ASN A 133 -32.10 25.51 -18.70
CA ASN A 133 -31.57 24.82 -17.53
C ASN A 133 -30.14 24.36 -17.77
N ARG A 134 -29.87 23.79 -18.95
CA ARG A 134 -28.57 23.21 -19.28
C ARG A 134 -28.33 23.21 -20.78
N VAL A 135 -27.07 23.40 -21.15
CA VAL A 135 -26.59 23.28 -22.54
C VAL A 135 -25.42 22.29 -22.52
N GLU A 136 -25.39 21.36 -23.45
CA GLU A 136 -24.32 20.40 -23.56
C GLU A 136 -23.82 20.27 -25.00
N LEU A 137 -22.50 20.26 -25.12
CA LEU A 137 -21.82 19.91 -26.36
C LEU A 137 -21.76 18.38 -26.47
N LYS A 138 -22.41 17.80 -27.49
CA LYS A 138 -22.49 16.38 -27.74
C LYS A 138 -21.20 15.86 -28.38
N ASN A 139 -20.95 16.25 -29.61
CA ASN A 139 -19.78 15.89 -30.38
C ASN A 139 -19.04 17.12 -30.87
N ILE A 140 -17.71 17.06 -30.85
CA ILE A 140 -16.82 18.05 -31.46
C ILE A 140 -16.01 17.28 -32.49
N MET A 141 -16.24 17.56 -33.76
CA MET A 141 -15.69 16.85 -34.90
C MET A 141 -14.73 17.76 -35.69
N PRO A 142 -13.43 17.70 -35.45
CA PRO A 142 -12.47 18.39 -36.29
C PRO A 142 -12.32 17.69 -37.66
N PRO A 143 -11.73 18.33 -38.66
CA PRO A 143 -11.45 17.72 -39.95
C PRO A 143 -10.57 16.47 -39.78
N LYS A 144 -10.82 15.44 -40.58
CA LYS A 144 -10.16 14.14 -40.45
C LYS A 144 -8.62 14.24 -40.49
N ALA A 145 -8.06 15.11 -41.31
CA ALA A 145 -6.62 15.32 -41.40
C ALA A 145 -6.01 15.83 -40.07
N ILE A 146 -6.72 16.71 -39.38
CA ILE A 146 -6.31 17.21 -38.05
C ILE A 146 -6.46 16.11 -36.99
N GLN A 147 -7.57 15.36 -37.04
CA GLN A 147 -7.80 14.24 -36.13
C GLN A 147 -6.68 13.17 -36.25
N ASP A 148 -6.32 12.78 -37.46
CA ASP A 148 -5.26 11.81 -37.73
C ASP A 148 -3.88 12.33 -37.25
N ALA A 149 -3.62 13.64 -37.40
CA ALA A 149 -2.39 14.28 -36.92
C ALA A 149 -2.32 14.29 -35.39
N MET A 150 -3.41 14.69 -34.73
CA MET A 150 -3.50 14.69 -33.26
C MET A 150 -3.37 13.27 -32.70
N GLU A 151 -3.99 12.27 -33.32
CA GLU A 151 -3.87 10.88 -32.90
C GLU A 151 -2.40 10.40 -32.94
N LYS A 152 -1.69 10.69 -34.03
CA LYS A 152 -0.27 10.39 -34.15
C LYS A 152 0.58 11.09 -33.08
N GLN A 153 0.32 12.39 -32.86
CA GLN A 153 1.02 13.18 -31.85
C GLN A 153 0.77 12.62 -30.43
N MET A 154 -0.50 12.33 -30.10
CA MET A 154 -0.87 11.76 -28.81
C MET A 154 -0.26 10.38 -28.59
N LYS A 155 -0.18 9.56 -29.64
CA LYS A 155 0.47 8.25 -29.59
C LYS A 155 1.97 8.39 -29.30
N ALA A 156 2.65 9.26 -30.02
CA ALA A 156 4.08 9.51 -29.79
C ALA A 156 4.37 10.07 -28.40
N GLU A 157 3.52 10.97 -27.88
CA GLU A 157 3.67 11.51 -26.54
C GLU A 157 3.40 10.44 -25.44
N ARG A 158 2.42 9.55 -25.65
CA ARG A 158 2.19 8.40 -24.75
C ARG A 158 3.37 7.44 -24.74
N GLU A 159 3.90 7.09 -25.90
CA GLU A 159 5.08 6.23 -26.04
C GLU A 159 6.31 6.84 -25.34
N ARG A 160 6.50 8.16 -25.50
CA ARG A 160 7.58 8.88 -24.82
C ARG A 160 7.41 8.85 -23.29
N ARG A 161 6.21 9.13 -22.78
CA ARG A 161 5.92 9.08 -21.34
C ARG A 161 6.07 7.66 -20.79
N GLU A 162 5.60 6.65 -21.52
CA GLU A 162 5.77 5.25 -21.14
C GLU A 162 7.24 4.88 -21.01
N ALA A 163 8.07 5.27 -21.98
CA ALA A 163 9.52 5.00 -21.94
C ALA A 163 10.20 5.68 -20.73
N ILE A 164 9.84 6.94 -20.43
CA ILE A 164 10.36 7.66 -19.26
C ILE A 164 9.94 6.96 -17.95
N LEU A 165 8.64 6.67 -17.78
CA LEU A 165 8.13 6.03 -16.59
C LEU A 165 8.72 4.62 -16.38
N ARG A 166 8.94 3.87 -17.47
CA ARG A 166 9.61 2.57 -17.43
C ARG A 166 11.05 2.71 -16.94
N ALA A 167 11.82 3.63 -17.53
CA ALA A 167 13.21 3.87 -17.12
C ALA A 167 13.33 4.36 -15.67
N GLU A 168 12.42 5.24 -15.21
CA GLU A 168 12.35 5.67 -13.83
C GLU A 168 11.96 4.53 -12.88
N GLY A 169 11.04 3.67 -13.29
CA GLY A 169 10.62 2.48 -12.55
C GLY A 169 11.77 1.48 -12.40
N GLU A 170 12.50 1.18 -13.47
CA GLU A 170 13.68 0.32 -13.46
C GLU A 170 14.79 0.89 -12.56
N LYS A 171 15.07 2.19 -12.67
CA LYS A 171 16.03 2.87 -11.80
C LYS A 171 15.64 2.76 -10.33
N LYS A 172 14.38 3.06 -9.98
CA LYS A 172 13.89 2.95 -8.59
C LYS A 172 13.94 1.52 -8.08
N SER A 173 13.55 0.55 -8.91
CA SER A 173 13.61 -0.87 -8.58
C SER A 173 15.04 -1.31 -8.27
N THR A 174 15.99 -0.95 -9.12
CA THR A 174 17.41 -1.29 -8.93
C THR A 174 17.99 -0.66 -7.65
N ILE A 175 17.64 0.60 -7.36
CA ILE A 175 18.08 1.28 -6.13
C ILE A 175 17.50 0.56 -4.90
N LEU A 176 16.18 0.28 -4.89
CA LEU A 176 15.53 -0.40 -3.76
C LEU A 176 16.07 -1.81 -3.50
N VAL A 177 16.37 -2.55 -4.57
CA VAL A 177 17.00 -3.89 -4.45
C VAL A 177 18.39 -3.76 -3.84
N ALA A 178 19.23 -2.83 -4.34
CA ALA A 178 20.57 -2.62 -3.81
C ALA A 178 20.57 -2.11 -2.35
N GLU A 179 19.63 -1.25 -1.98
CA GLU A 179 19.42 -0.81 -0.59
C GLU A 179 18.97 -1.97 0.30
N GLY A 180 18.04 -2.80 -0.16
CA GLY A 180 17.59 -4.00 0.58
C GLY A 180 18.70 -5.03 0.77
N GLU A 181 19.52 -5.29 -0.25
CA GLU A 181 20.69 -6.16 -0.14
C GLU A 181 21.72 -5.61 0.86
N LYS A 182 22.02 -4.31 0.80
CA LYS A 182 22.91 -3.65 1.75
C LYS A 182 22.40 -3.79 3.20
N GLU A 183 21.11 -3.53 3.42
CA GLU A 183 20.51 -3.61 4.75
C GLU A 183 20.49 -5.05 5.27
N SER A 184 20.21 -6.02 4.40
CA SER A 184 20.28 -7.45 4.72
C SER A 184 21.68 -7.86 5.17
N VAL A 185 22.74 -7.46 4.46
CA VAL A 185 24.13 -7.76 4.81
C VAL A 185 24.54 -7.12 6.15
N ILE A 186 24.08 -5.87 6.40
CA ILE A 186 24.35 -5.19 7.67
C ILE A 186 23.67 -5.92 8.84
N LEU A 187 22.39 -6.28 8.69
CA LEU A 187 21.63 -7.02 9.72
C LEU A 187 22.25 -8.41 9.99
N GLU A 188 22.68 -9.11 8.95
CA GLU A 188 23.35 -10.40 9.08
C GLU A 188 24.69 -10.27 9.84
N ALA A 189 25.49 -9.24 9.52
CA ALA A 189 26.75 -8.96 10.20
C ALA A 189 26.52 -8.59 11.68
N GLU A 190 25.50 -7.80 11.98
CA GLU A 190 25.12 -7.44 13.35
C GLU A 190 24.62 -8.65 14.14
N ALA A 191 23.79 -9.50 13.54
CA ALA A 191 23.31 -10.73 14.14
C ALA A 191 24.46 -11.70 14.47
N ASN A 192 25.39 -11.87 13.54
CA ASN A 192 26.59 -12.70 13.73
C ASN A 192 27.50 -12.14 14.86
N LYS A 193 27.68 -10.83 14.92
CA LYS A 193 28.41 -10.17 16.00
C LYS A 193 27.73 -10.40 17.36
N GLN A 194 26.43 -10.22 17.45
CA GLN A 194 25.68 -10.47 18.69
C GLN A 194 25.72 -11.93 19.11
N ALA A 195 25.57 -12.86 18.17
CA ALA A 195 25.70 -14.29 18.43
C ALA A 195 27.11 -14.66 18.97
N ALA A 196 28.16 -14.11 18.39
CA ALA A 196 29.53 -14.30 18.86
C ALA A 196 29.74 -13.75 20.27
N ILE A 197 29.24 -12.58 20.60
CA ILE A 197 29.32 -11.98 21.96
C ILE A 197 28.57 -12.86 22.95
N LEU A 198 27.33 -13.26 22.67
CA LEU A 198 26.53 -14.11 23.55
C LEU A 198 27.17 -15.47 23.78
N ASN A 199 27.74 -16.07 22.76
CA ASN A 199 28.47 -17.35 22.89
C ASN A 199 29.70 -17.19 23.76
N ALA A 200 30.49 -16.13 23.60
CA ALA A 200 31.66 -15.86 24.43
C ALA A 200 31.29 -15.59 25.91
N GLU A 201 30.19 -14.87 26.15
CA GLU A 201 29.65 -14.65 27.50
C GLU A 201 29.15 -15.95 28.13
N ALA A 202 28.43 -16.76 27.37
CA ALA A 202 27.97 -18.08 27.84
C ALA A 202 29.14 -19.02 28.21
N GLU A 203 30.20 -19.04 27.36
CA GLU A 203 31.39 -19.84 27.64
C GLU A 203 32.16 -19.33 28.88
N LYS A 204 32.28 -17.99 29.03
CA LYS A 204 32.83 -17.39 30.23
C LYS A 204 32.03 -17.77 31.48
N GLN A 205 30.71 -17.67 31.44
CA GLN A 205 29.86 -18.06 32.57
C GLN A 205 29.96 -19.54 32.89
N LYS A 206 29.99 -20.38 31.88
CA LYS A 206 30.19 -21.84 32.03
C LYS A 206 31.50 -22.14 32.77
N ARG A 207 32.63 -21.57 32.31
CA ARG A 207 33.94 -21.75 32.94
C ARG A 207 33.97 -21.27 34.38
N ILE A 208 33.32 -20.12 34.69
CA ILE A 208 33.22 -19.61 36.06
C ILE A 208 32.44 -20.61 36.93
N LYS A 209 31.28 -21.09 36.47
CA LYS A 209 30.43 -22.03 37.19
C LYS A 209 31.12 -23.38 37.40
N GLU A 210 31.84 -23.87 36.41
CA GLU A 210 32.67 -25.08 36.52
C GLU A 210 33.80 -24.91 37.56
N ALA A 211 34.48 -23.77 37.54
CA ALA A 211 35.53 -23.47 38.52
C ALA A 211 35.00 -23.30 39.95
N GLU A 212 33.85 -22.60 40.11
CA GLU A 212 33.16 -22.49 41.40
C GLU A 212 32.73 -23.86 41.93
N GLY A 213 32.14 -24.71 41.09
CA GLY A 213 31.74 -26.08 41.44
C GLY A 213 32.92 -26.94 41.85
N GLN A 214 34.05 -26.86 41.12
CA GLN A 214 35.29 -27.56 41.49
C GLN A 214 35.87 -27.07 42.81
N ALA A 215 35.89 -25.75 43.02
CA ALA A 215 36.41 -25.19 44.27
C ALA A 215 35.53 -25.59 45.48
N GLU A 216 34.20 -25.63 45.33
CA GLU A 216 33.28 -26.07 46.36
C GLU A 216 33.42 -27.61 46.63
N ALA A 217 33.55 -28.40 45.57
CA ALA A 217 33.82 -29.82 45.70
C ALA A 217 35.13 -30.11 46.47
N ILE A 218 36.21 -29.39 46.09
CA ILE A 218 37.50 -29.51 46.81
C ILE A 218 37.36 -29.09 48.27
N ARG A 219 36.69 -27.95 48.53
CA ARG A 219 36.45 -27.52 49.93
C ARG A 219 35.68 -28.53 50.74
N THR A 220 34.63 -29.11 50.17
CA THR A 220 33.80 -30.12 50.83
C THR A 220 34.59 -31.39 51.13
N VAL A 221 35.40 -31.85 50.17
CA VAL A 221 36.29 -33.00 50.34
C VAL A 221 37.34 -32.74 51.42
N GLN A 222 37.99 -31.58 51.37
CA GLN A 222 39.02 -31.22 52.37
C GLN A 222 38.44 -31.08 53.79
N LYS A 223 37.19 -30.49 53.88
CA LYS A 223 36.49 -30.41 55.17
C LYS A 223 36.15 -31.76 55.72
N ALA A 224 35.59 -32.63 54.88
CA ALA A 224 35.34 -34.05 55.30
C ALA A 224 36.60 -34.81 55.69
N THR A 225 37.69 -34.58 54.97
CA THR A 225 39.03 -35.22 55.31
C THR A 225 39.54 -34.65 56.61
N ALA A 226 39.46 -33.35 56.86
CA ALA A 226 39.87 -32.71 58.10
C ALA A 226 39.06 -33.23 59.33
N GLU A 227 37.71 -33.34 59.13
CA GLU A 227 36.82 -33.92 60.16
C GLU A 227 37.16 -35.36 60.43
N GLY A 228 37.44 -36.17 59.40
CA GLY A 228 37.88 -37.53 59.50
C GLY A 228 39.21 -37.70 60.30
N ILE A 229 40.21 -36.84 60.01
CA ILE A 229 41.46 -36.78 60.73
C ILE A 229 41.24 -36.38 62.19
N LYS A 230 40.34 -35.41 62.42
CA LYS A 230 40.01 -34.97 63.78
C LYS A 230 39.33 -36.08 64.59
N MET A 231 38.41 -36.82 64.00
CA MET A 231 37.79 -38.01 64.62
C MET A 231 38.80 -39.12 64.96
N ILE A 232 39.78 -39.37 64.07
CA ILE A 232 40.85 -40.33 64.29
C ILE A 232 41.73 -39.89 65.47
N LYS A 233 42.02 -38.59 65.58
CA LYS A 233 42.82 -37.99 66.67
C LYS A 233 42.10 -38.05 68.04
N GLU A 234 40.77 -37.81 68.03
CA GLU A 234 39.93 -37.88 69.24
C GLU A 234 39.64 -39.29 69.73
N ALA A 235 39.78 -40.28 68.85
CA ALA A 235 39.61 -41.70 69.19
C ALA A 235 40.84 -42.38 69.76
N ASP A 236 41.92 -41.66 70.08
CA ASP A 236 43.17 -42.16 70.66
C ASP A 236 43.71 -43.38 69.90
N ALA A 237 43.81 -43.22 68.60
CA ALA A 237 44.10 -44.30 67.66
C ALA A 237 45.51 -44.87 67.88
N ASP A 238 45.56 -46.14 68.20
CA ASP A 238 46.74 -46.94 68.44
C ASP A 238 47.68 -47.00 67.18
N GLU A 239 48.96 -47.19 67.36
CA GLU A 239 49.98 -47.19 66.29
C GLU A 239 49.63 -48.16 65.13
N THR A 240 48.82 -49.15 65.38
CA THR A 240 48.24 -50.09 64.42
C THR A 240 47.28 -49.50 63.47
N VAL A 241 46.47 -48.47 63.88
CA VAL A 241 45.48 -47.76 63.02
C VAL A 241 46.18 -46.75 62.12
N LEU A 242 47.26 -46.11 62.60
CA LEU A 242 48.10 -45.21 61.79
C LEU A 242 48.83 -45.99 60.68
N THR A 243 49.34 -47.21 60.98
CA THR A 243 49.98 -48.08 59.99
C THR A 243 48.98 -48.55 58.91
N MET A 244 47.74 -48.88 59.31
CA MET A 244 46.70 -49.31 58.37
C MET A 244 46.26 -48.17 57.47
N LYS A 245 46.15 -46.92 57.99
CA LYS A 245 45.85 -45.73 57.20
C LYS A 245 47.00 -45.33 56.26
N SER A 246 48.23 -45.52 56.66
CA SER A 246 49.41 -45.31 55.80
C SER A 246 49.44 -46.27 54.63
N LEU A 247 49.07 -47.55 54.87
CA LEU A 247 48.96 -48.61 53.85
C LEU A 247 47.76 -48.27 52.87
N GLU A 248 46.64 -47.80 53.38
CA GLU A 248 45.51 -47.42 52.57
C GLU A 248 45.82 -46.18 51.67
N ALA A 249 46.52 -45.18 52.23
CA ALA A 249 47.05 -44.06 51.50
C ALA A 249 48.03 -44.41 50.40
N PHE A 250 48.88 -45.38 50.73
CA PHE A 250 49.90 -45.96 49.82
C PHE A 250 49.21 -46.75 48.67
N ALA A 251 48.22 -47.59 48.98
CA ALA A 251 47.42 -48.29 47.99
C ALA A 251 46.72 -47.35 47.04
N LYS A 252 46.17 -46.26 47.57
CA LYS A 252 45.50 -45.22 46.77
C LYS A 252 46.47 -44.42 45.90
N ALA A 253 47.73 -44.23 46.38
CA ALA A 253 48.78 -43.59 45.57
C ALA A 253 49.35 -44.55 44.50
N ALA A 254 49.32 -45.84 44.75
CA ALA A 254 49.77 -46.88 43.80
C ALA A 254 48.76 -47.15 42.68
N ASP A 255 47.48 -46.85 42.89
CA ASP A 255 46.41 -47.00 41.90
C ASP A 255 46.29 -45.78 40.92
N GLY A 256 47.14 -44.77 41.12
CA GLY A 256 47.30 -43.63 40.23
C GLY A 256 48.09 -43.96 38.97
N GLN A 257 47.74 -43.37 37.81
CA GLN A 257 48.44 -43.62 36.53
C GLN A 257 49.89 -43.08 36.45
N ALA A 258 50.53 -42.85 37.53
CA ALA A 258 51.91 -42.31 37.57
C ALA A 258 52.95 -43.43 37.50
N THR A 259 53.82 -43.41 36.50
CA THR A 259 54.84 -44.43 36.18
C THR A 259 56.10 -44.42 37.12
N LYS A 260 56.19 -43.48 38.07
CA LYS A 260 57.30 -43.39 39.03
C LYS A 260 56.79 -43.13 40.44
N ILE A 261 56.95 -44.06 41.33
CA ILE A 261 56.67 -43.95 42.75
C ILE A 261 57.98 -43.85 43.49
N ILE A 262 58.28 -42.74 44.18
CA ILE A 262 59.41 -42.59 45.07
C ILE A 262 58.97 -43.02 46.48
N ILE A 263 59.44 -44.10 46.95
CA ILE A 263 59.09 -44.66 48.26
C ILE A 263 60.18 -44.23 49.28
N PRO A 264 59.80 -43.55 50.38
CA PRO A 264 60.70 -43.23 51.46
C PRO A 264 61.23 -44.52 52.08
N SER A 265 62.51 -44.48 52.54
CA SER A 265 63.27 -45.67 53.06
C SER A 265 62.56 -46.39 54.20
N ASP A 266 61.79 -45.71 55.01
CA ASP A 266 61.12 -46.25 56.18
C ASP A 266 59.92 -47.20 55.88
N ILE A 267 59.43 -47.17 54.63
CA ILE A 267 58.28 -47.99 54.20
C ILE A 267 58.72 -49.13 53.27
N GLN A 268 59.97 -49.15 52.83
CA GLN A 268 60.53 -50.19 51.92
C GLN A 268 60.42 -51.64 52.44
N GLY A 269 60.50 -51.85 53.74
CA GLY A 269 60.32 -53.15 54.34
C GLY A 269 58.94 -53.75 54.19
N ILE A 270 57.91 -52.97 54.22
CA ILE A 270 56.49 -53.41 54.11
C ILE A 270 56.06 -53.51 52.66
N ALA A 271 56.52 -52.58 51.77
CA ALA A 271 56.20 -52.60 50.34
C ALA A 271 56.85 -53.76 49.57
N GLY A 272 58.00 -54.29 50.08
CA GLY A 272 58.67 -55.48 49.54
C GLY A 272 57.82 -56.74 49.64
N LEU A 273 57.11 -56.91 50.76
CA LEU A 273 56.26 -58.10 51.00
C LEU A 273 54.96 -58.10 50.14
N THR A 274 54.40 -56.92 49.84
CA THR A 274 53.21 -56.83 49.00
C THR A 274 53.48 -57.05 47.51
N LYS A 275 54.70 -56.71 47.04
CA LYS A 275 55.12 -56.94 45.65
C LYS A 275 55.33 -58.42 45.35
N THR A 276 55.92 -59.18 46.30
CA THR A 276 56.06 -60.61 46.17
C THR A 276 54.77 -61.41 46.16
N ILE A 277 53.74 -60.92 46.89
CA ILE A 277 52.41 -61.52 46.88
C ILE A 277 51.63 -61.20 45.59
N SER A 278 51.82 -60.06 45.01
CA SER A 278 51.13 -59.66 43.78
C SER A 278 51.74 -60.28 42.51
N GLU A 279 53.03 -60.62 42.55
CA GLU A 279 53.71 -61.27 41.43
C GLU A 279 53.41 -62.80 41.37
N ILE A 280 53.15 -63.40 42.51
CA ILE A 280 52.68 -64.81 42.61
C ILE A 280 51.20 -64.97 42.17
N ALA A 281 50.41 -63.88 42.18
CA ALA A 281 48.98 -63.93 41.87
C ALA A 281 48.61 -63.52 40.39
N ARG A 282 49.64 -63.33 39.52
CA ARG A 282 49.36 -63.09 38.08
C ARG A 282 49.52 -64.42 37.32
N PRO A 283 48.44 -64.95 36.73
CA PRO A 283 48.60 -66.05 35.76
C PRO A 283 49.12 -65.45 34.44
N ASP A 284 50.14 -66.07 33.92
CA ASP A 284 50.80 -65.93 32.64
C ASP A 284 49.78 -66.05 31.48
N GLY A 285 49.84 -65.17 30.53
CA GLY A 285 48.90 -65.30 29.42
C GLY A 285 49.08 -64.25 28.30
N SER A 286 50.09 -64.46 27.46
CA SER A 286 50.01 -64.51 25.99
C SER A 286 49.82 -63.23 25.22
N ASN A 287 50.89 -62.67 24.71
CA ASN A 287 51.30 -62.53 23.30
C ASN A 287 50.21 -62.64 22.22
N LYS A 288 50.09 -61.59 21.37
CA LYS A 288 50.12 -61.57 19.88
C LYS A 288 49.90 -60.21 19.33
N ASN A 289 50.96 -59.60 18.76
CA ASN A 289 51.11 -59.32 17.31
C ASN A 289 49.83 -59.11 16.51
N THR A 290 49.60 -58.02 15.72
CA THR A 290 50.26 -57.71 14.44
C THR A 290 49.52 -56.59 13.76
N THR A 291 50.28 -55.62 13.20
CA THR A 291 50.17 -54.96 11.89
C THR A 291 48.78 -54.75 11.24
N LYS A 292 48.33 -53.56 10.96
CA LYS A 292 48.53 -52.84 9.68
C LYS A 292 48.07 -51.37 9.83
#